data_51cf13d063b30c1dcdfabf9c3dee014f
#
_entry.id   51cf13d063b30c1dcdfabf9c3dee014f
#
_cell.length_a   1.000
_cell.length_b   1.000
_cell.length_c   1.000
_cell.angle_alpha   90.00
_cell.angle_beta   90.00
_cell.angle_gamma   90.00
#
_symmetry.space_group_name_H-M   'P 1'
#
loop_
_entity.id
_entity.type
_entity.pdbx_description
1 polymer ?
#
loop_
_entity_poly.entity_id
_entity_poly.type
_entity_poly.pdbx_seq_one_letter_code
_entity_poly.pdbx_strand_id
1 'polypeptide(L)'
;ASFVFDTTKTKVPSSFEELANLPDDIKIVIQDPRSSISGLALVLWVKKIYGKDAGEYWQKLAPKILTVTKGWSEAYGLFTDGEAGGVLSFTTSPAYHIVVEEDNTKQAAIFKEGHYPFFELAAKVKSSKNDALSSMFMKFILSDEFQDLIPMTNWSYPSAQAMEKWPSVFSDLPMPK
;
A
#
# COMPACT_ATOMS: atom_id res chain seq x y z
N ALA A 1 -1.51 -1.93 4.07
CA ALA A 1 -0.74 -2.43 2.92
C ALA A 1 -1.62 -3.35 2.08
N SER A 2 -1.34 -3.42 0.79
CA SER A 2 -1.98 -4.33 -0.17
C SER A 2 -1.06 -4.59 -1.35
N PHE A 3 -1.39 -5.57 -2.18
CA PHE A 3 -0.81 -5.68 -3.52
C PHE A 3 -1.71 -4.94 -4.52
N VAL A 4 -1.10 -4.35 -5.54
CA VAL A 4 -1.78 -3.75 -6.69
C VAL A 4 -1.42 -4.57 -7.92
N PHE A 5 -2.42 -4.90 -8.72
CA PHE A 5 -2.27 -5.73 -9.93
C PHE A 5 -2.77 -5.01 -11.17
N ASP A 6 -2.15 -5.32 -12.28
CA ASP A 6 -2.63 -4.97 -13.62
C ASP A 6 -3.62 -6.04 -14.09
N THR A 7 -4.90 -5.69 -14.16
CA THR A 7 -5.98 -6.62 -14.53
C THR A 7 -5.95 -7.02 -16.00
N THR A 8 -5.15 -6.36 -16.83
CA THR A 8 -4.92 -6.77 -18.22
C THR A 8 -3.99 -7.97 -18.30
N LYS A 9 -3.17 -8.22 -17.25
CA LYS A 9 -2.20 -9.31 -17.20
C LYS A 9 -2.69 -10.50 -16.40
N THR A 10 -3.45 -10.27 -15.32
CA THR A 10 -3.91 -11.34 -14.45
C THR A 10 -5.15 -10.97 -13.66
N LYS A 11 -5.87 -11.97 -13.18
CA LYS A 11 -6.92 -11.76 -12.19
C LYS A 11 -6.30 -11.33 -10.86
N VAL A 12 -6.91 -10.35 -10.20
CA VAL A 12 -6.48 -9.90 -8.87
C VAL A 12 -6.70 -11.01 -7.83
N PRO A 13 -5.67 -11.45 -7.10
CA PRO A 13 -5.83 -12.46 -6.06
C PRO A 13 -6.60 -11.92 -4.85
N SER A 14 -7.44 -12.75 -4.26
CA SER A 14 -8.27 -12.42 -3.09
C SER A 14 -7.75 -13.04 -1.78
N SER A 15 -6.58 -13.68 -1.83
CA SER A 15 -5.96 -14.31 -0.67
C SER A 15 -4.46 -14.50 -0.86
N PHE A 16 -3.74 -14.73 0.25
CA PHE A 16 -2.32 -15.12 0.21
C PHE A 16 -2.10 -16.44 -0.54
N GLU A 17 -3.06 -17.36 -0.47
CA GLU A 17 -2.96 -18.62 -1.20
C GLU A 17 -3.06 -18.39 -2.72
N GLU A 18 -4.01 -17.58 -3.17
CA GLU A 18 -4.11 -17.21 -4.59
C GLU A 18 -2.88 -16.43 -5.06
N LEU A 19 -2.31 -15.55 -4.21
CA LEU A 19 -1.06 -14.84 -4.49
C LEU A 19 0.11 -15.80 -4.73
N ALA A 20 0.25 -16.83 -3.91
CA ALA A 20 1.31 -17.83 -4.08
C ALA A 20 1.07 -18.78 -5.26
N ASN A 21 -0.17 -18.87 -5.75
CA ASN A 21 -0.58 -19.70 -6.88
C ASN A 21 -0.83 -18.89 -8.18
N LEU A 22 -0.31 -17.68 -8.28
CA LEU A 22 -0.34 -16.94 -9.56
C LEU A 22 0.25 -17.77 -10.69
N PRO A 23 -0.16 -17.56 -11.96
CA PRO A 23 0.49 -18.16 -13.13
C PRO A 23 2.01 -17.92 -13.10
N ASP A 24 2.79 -18.83 -13.69
CA ASP A 24 4.26 -18.78 -13.59
C ASP A 24 4.90 -17.62 -14.35
N ASP A 25 4.22 -17.10 -15.33
CA ASP A 25 4.59 -15.92 -16.11
C ASP A 25 4.22 -14.60 -15.39
N ILE A 26 3.38 -14.66 -14.37
CA ILE A 26 3.00 -13.48 -13.58
C ILE A 26 3.92 -13.35 -12.37
N LYS A 27 4.62 -12.22 -12.31
CA LYS A 27 5.53 -11.88 -11.22
C LYS A 27 5.07 -10.66 -10.45
N ILE A 28 5.48 -10.59 -9.19
CA ILE A 28 5.26 -9.46 -8.30
C ILE A 28 6.58 -8.84 -7.86
N VAL A 29 6.55 -7.56 -7.56
CA VAL A 29 7.68 -6.85 -6.93
C VAL A 29 7.32 -6.52 -5.48
N ILE A 30 8.25 -6.79 -4.59
CA ILE A 30 8.14 -6.43 -3.17
C ILE A 30 9.34 -5.59 -2.74
N GLN A 31 9.31 -5.06 -1.52
CA GLN A 31 10.39 -4.24 -0.98
C GLN A 31 11.12 -4.96 0.15
N ASP A 32 12.40 -4.60 0.34
CA ASP A 32 13.24 -5.12 1.43
C ASP A 32 12.72 -4.63 2.79
N PRO A 33 12.36 -5.53 3.73
CA PRO A 33 11.85 -5.17 5.05
C PRO A 33 12.86 -4.42 5.92
N ARG A 34 14.15 -4.42 5.56
CA ARG A 34 15.22 -3.70 6.29
C ARG A 34 15.29 -2.22 5.91
N SER A 35 14.77 -1.83 4.75
CA SER A 35 14.85 -0.47 4.21
C SER A 35 13.50 0.13 3.85
N SER A 36 12.45 -0.67 3.79
CA SER A 36 11.10 -0.23 3.43
C SER A 36 10.07 -0.67 4.45
N ILE A 37 9.23 0.28 4.87
CA ILE A 37 8.18 0.01 5.85
C ILE A 37 7.05 -0.85 5.25
N SER A 38 6.78 -0.75 3.94
CA SER A 38 5.83 -1.65 3.26
C SER A 38 6.36 -3.08 3.19
N GLY A 39 7.67 -3.26 2.94
CA GLY A 39 8.31 -4.56 3.03
C GLY A 39 8.24 -5.17 4.43
N LEU A 40 8.48 -4.35 5.47
CA LEU A 40 8.32 -4.79 6.86
C LEU A 40 6.86 -5.16 7.18
N ALA A 41 5.90 -4.35 6.71
CA ALA A 41 4.48 -4.63 6.88
C ALA A 41 4.09 -5.98 6.25
N LEU A 42 4.61 -6.32 5.06
CA LEU A 42 4.38 -7.62 4.44
C LEU A 42 4.91 -8.78 5.29
N VAL A 43 6.12 -8.65 5.83
CA VAL A 43 6.69 -9.69 6.71
C VAL A 43 5.83 -9.91 7.95
N LEU A 44 5.39 -8.81 8.59
CA LEU A 44 4.51 -8.88 9.76
C LEU A 44 3.13 -9.44 9.41
N TRP A 45 2.60 -9.11 8.25
CA TRP A 45 1.31 -9.60 7.77
C TRP A 45 1.35 -11.10 7.51
N VAL A 46 2.34 -11.59 6.76
CA VAL A 46 2.57 -13.03 6.55
C VAL A 46 2.76 -13.76 7.90
N LYS A 47 3.57 -13.18 8.80
CA LYS A 47 3.79 -13.76 10.13
C LYS A 47 2.51 -13.83 10.96
N LYS A 48 1.64 -12.81 10.86
CA LYS A 48 0.36 -12.79 11.56
C LYS A 48 -0.59 -13.88 11.07
N ILE A 49 -0.63 -14.13 9.75
CA ILE A 49 -1.55 -15.10 9.14
C ILE A 49 -1.05 -16.54 9.34
N TYR A 50 0.24 -16.79 9.08
CA TYR A 50 0.81 -18.15 9.05
C TYR A 50 1.55 -18.57 10.32
N GLY A 51 1.83 -17.64 11.23
CA GLY A 51 2.47 -17.96 12.51
C GLY A 51 3.81 -18.69 12.33
N LYS A 52 3.89 -19.92 12.84
CA LYS A 52 5.08 -20.78 12.73
C LYS A 52 5.33 -21.25 11.29
N ASP A 53 4.31 -21.32 10.48
CA ASP A 53 4.36 -21.84 9.11
C ASP A 53 4.68 -20.73 8.06
N ALA A 54 4.97 -19.51 8.52
CA ALA A 54 5.33 -18.38 7.64
C ALA A 54 6.53 -18.68 6.72
N GLY A 55 7.51 -19.48 7.18
CA GLY A 55 8.65 -19.92 6.37
C GLY A 55 8.24 -20.75 5.16
N GLU A 56 7.30 -21.66 5.34
CA GLU A 56 6.76 -22.50 4.26
C GLU A 56 5.98 -21.64 3.24
N TYR A 57 5.22 -20.66 3.73
CA TYR A 57 4.54 -19.73 2.84
C TYR A 57 5.53 -18.90 1.99
N TRP A 58 6.61 -18.40 2.60
CA TRP A 58 7.65 -17.69 1.85
C TRP A 58 8.32 -18.55 0.78
N GLN A 59 8.53 -19.84 1.03
CA GLN A 59 9.05 -20.77 0.02
C GLN A 59 8.09 -20.91 -1.18
N LYS A 60 6.78 -20.93 -0.93
CA LYS A 60 5.75 -20.97 -1.98
C LYS A 60 5.66 -19.66 -2.76
N LEU A 61 5.80 -18.52 -2.07
CA LEU A 61 5.71 -17.20 -2.70
C LEU A 61 6.98 -16.84 -3.49
N ALA A 62 8.15 -17.31 -3.06
CA ALA A 62 9.44 -16.92 -3.63
C ALA A 62 9.51 -17.04 -5.18
N PRO A 63 9.01 -18.12 -5.84
CA PRO A 63 9.01 -18.23 -7.30
C PRO A 63 8.19 -17.13 -8.01
N LYS A 64 7.25 -16.48 -7.32
CA LYS A 64 6.40 -15.41 -7.86
C LYS A 64 7.04 -14.02 -7.72
N ILE A 65 8.10 -13.89 -6.93
CA ILE A 65 8.81 -12.62 -6.71
C ILE A 65 9.82 -12.40 -7.84
N LEU A 66 9.60 -11.34 -8.63
CA LEU A 66 10.54 -10.90 -9.67
C LEU A 66 11.83 -10.38 -9.01
N THR A 67 11.66 -9.47 -8.07
CA THR A 67 12.77 -8.85 -7.35
C THR A 67 12.31 -8.25 -6.01
N VAL A 68 13.29 -7.95 -5.16
CA VAL A 68 13.12 -7.25 -3.88
C VAL A 68 13.87 -5.93 -3.98
N THR A 69 13.14 -4.82 -4.11
CA THR A 69 13.74 -3.49 -4.26
C THR A 69 14.07 -2.86 -2.92
N LYS A 70 14.95 -1.85 -2.91
CA LYS A 70 15.29 -1.11 -1.70
C LYS A 70 14.13 -0.27 -1.18
N GLY A 71 13.35 0.32 -2.08
CA GLY A 71 12.26 1.23 -1.74
C GLY A 71 10.99 1.00 -2.58
N TRP A 72 9.93 1.70 -2.16
CA TRP A 72 8.62 1.61 -2.82
C TRP A 72 8.66 2.17 -4.25
N SER A 73 9.31 3.31 -4.48
CA SER A 73 9.33 3.97 -5.79
C SER A 73 9.96 3.10 -6.88
N GLU A 74 11.05 2.39 -6.56
CA GLU A 74 11.70 1.45 -7.48
C GLU A 74 10.75 0.28 -7.82
N ALA A 75 10.08 -0.29 -6.80
CA ALA A 75 9.14 -1.38 -7.00
C ALA A 75 7.95 -0.94 -7.87
N TYR A 76 7.42 0.23 -7.58
CA TYR A 76 6.27 0.76 -8.29
C TYR A 76 6.61 1.12 -9.75
N GLY A 77 7.82 1.64 -10.00
CA GLY A 77 8.34 1.88 -11.34
C GLY A 77 8.37 0.61 -12.19
N LEU A 78 8.94 -0.48 -11.67
CA LEU A 78 8.95 -1.78 -12.38
C LEU A 78 7.53 -2.28 -12.72
N PHE A 79 6.56 -2.02 -11.85
CA PHE A 79 5.17 -2.36 -12.11
C PHE A 79 4.55 -1.48 -13.20
N THR A 80 4.74 -0.17 -13.16
CA THR A 80 4.20 0.77 -14.17
C THR A 80 4.89 0.62 -15.53
N ASP A 81 6.17 0.25 -15.54
CA ASP A 81 6.93 -0.09 -16.77
C ASP A 81 6.50 -1.43 -17.37
N GLY A 82 5.62 -2.17 -16.67
CA GLY A 82 5.06 -3.42 -17.16
C GLY A 82 5.94 -4.65 -16.96
N GLU A 83 7.04 -4.56 -16.22
CA GLU A 83 7.94 -5.70 -15.93
C GLU A 83 7.33 -6.70 -14.96
N ALA A 84 6.39 -6.27 -14.13
CA ALA A 84 5.66 -7.12 -13.19
C ALA A 84 4.14 -7.03 -13.40
N GLY A 85 3.43 -8.11 -13.08
CA GLY A 85 1.97 -8.13 -13.07
C GLY A 85 1.35 -7.57 -11.78
N GLY A 86 2.16 -7.45 -10.72
CA GLY A 86 1.72 -6.90 -9.44
C GLY A 86 2.86 -6.31 -8.61
N VAL A 87 2.51 -5.46 -7.64
CA VAL A 87 3.45 -4.79 -6.75
C VAL A 87 2.89 -4.67 -5.34
N LEU A 88 3.74 -4.81 -4.33
CA LEU A 88 3.38 -4.48 -2.96
C LEU A 88 3.24 -2.95 -2.81
N SER A 89 2.05 -2.50 -2.42
CA SER A 89 1.71 -1.09 -2.28
C SER A 89 0.58 -0.90 -1.26
N PHE A 90 -0.43 -0.08 -1.61
CA PHE A 90 -1.53 0.29 -0.71
C PHE A 90 -2.88 0.13 -1.40
N THR A 91 -3.94 -0.01 -0.63
CA THR A 91 -5.32 -0.09 -1.15
C THR A 91 -5.74 1.18 -1.89
N THR A 92 -5.09 2.30 -1.62
CA THR A 92 -5.36 3.62 -2.22
C THR A 92 -4.58 3.88 -3.51
N SER A 93 -3.55 3.09 -3.81
CA SER A 93 -2.71 3.31 -5.01
C SER A 93 -3.48 3.37 -6.33
N PRO A 94 -4.58 2.61 -6.53
CA PRO A 94 -5.37 2.71 -7.77
C PRO A 94 -5.96 4.11 -8.03
N ALA A 95 -6.20 4.92 -6.98
CA ALA A 95 -6.76 6.27 -7.14
C ALA A 95 -5.90 7.16 -8.04
N TYR A 96 -4.57 7.06 -7.95
CA TYR A 96 -3.66 7.81 -8.84
C TYR A 96 -3.90 7.46 -10.31
N HIS A 97 -3.93 6.17 -10.63
CA HIS A 97 -4.14 5.71 -12.01
C HIS A 97 -5.51 6.14 -12.56
N ILE A 98 -6.55 6.03 -11.73
CA ILE A 98 -7.91 6.43 -12.11
C ILE A 98 -7.99 7.93 -12.40
N VAL A 99 -7.40 8.76 -11.55
CA VAL A 99 -7.56 10.22 -11.61
C VAL A 99 -6.57 10.87 -12.59
N VAL A 100 -5.31 10.44 -12.59
CA VAL A 100 -4.24 11.09 -13.34
C VAL A 100 -4.02 10.46 -14.70
N GLU A 101 -4.15 9.15 -14.79
CA GLU A 101 -3.88 8.39 -16.02
C GLU A 101 -5.16 7.93 -16.73
N GLU A 102 -6.34 8.16 -16.13
CA GLU A 102 -7.65 7.68 -16.62
C GLU A 102 -7.66 6.13 -16.81
N ASP A 103 -6.83 5.42 -16.03
CA ASP A 103 -6.63 3.98 -16.11
C ASP A 103 -7.30 3.25 -14.93
N ASN A 104 -8.31 2.44 -15.22
CA ASN A 104 -9.04 1.61 -14.27
C ASN A 104 -8.47 0.16 -14.21
N THR A 105 -7.41 -0.15 -14.91
CA THR A 105 -6.84 -1.50 -14.96
C THR A 105 -6.00 -1.85 -13.74
N LYS A 106 -5.55 -0.86 -12.97
CA LYS A 106 -4.76 -1.08 -11.75
C LYS A 106 -5.69 -1.22 -10.56
N GLN A 107 -5.70 -2.40 -9.95
CA GLN A 107 -6.61 -2.72 -8.86
C GLN A 107 -5.88 -3.27 -7.63
N ALA A 108 -6.33 -2.84 -6.45
CA ALA A 108 -5.82 -3.34 -5.18
C ALA A 108 -6.44 -4.70 -4.84
N ALA A 109 -5.61 -5.63 -4.40
CA ALA A 109 -6.04 -6.93 -3.91
C ALA A 109 -6.64 -6.79 -2.50
N ILE A 110 -7.87 -7.24 -2.31
CA ILE A 110 -8.51 -7.29 -0.99
C ILE A 110 -8.54 -8.74 -0.52
N PHE A 111 -7.67 -9.04 0.44
CA PHE A 111 -7.47 -10.40 0.91
C PHE A 111 -8.50 -10.77 1.99
N LYS A 112 -9.07 -11.97 1.86
CA LYS A 112 -10.05 -12.52 2.82
C LYS A 112 -9.46 -12.72 4.23
N GLU A 113 -8.16 -12.85 4.35
CA GLU A 113 -7.43 -12.96 5.62
C GLU A 113 -7.32 -11.61 6.37
N GLY A 114 -7.86 -10.53 5.79
CA GLY A 114 -7.73 -9.18 6.29
C GLY A 114 -6.43 -8.52 5.86
N HIS A 115 -6.22 -7.28 6.27
CA HIS A 115 -5.07 -6.47 5.88
C HIS A 115 -4.27 -5.98 7.08
N TYR A 116 -2.96 -5.81 6.89
CA TYR A 116 -2.12 -5.16 7.89
C TYR A 116 -2.33 -3.63 7.79
N PRO A 117 -2.83 -2.98 8.85
CA PRO A 117 -3.07 -1.53 8.83
C PRO A 117 -1.74 -0.78 8.73
N PHE A 118 -1.78 0.34 8.02
CA PHE A 118 -0.64 1.22 7.83
C PHE A 118 -1.06 2.65 8.16
N PHE A 119 -0.31 3.31 9.05
CA PHE A 119 -0.59 4.67 9.47
C PHE A 119 0.66 5.53 9.29
N GLU A 120 0.49 6.72 8.73
CA GLU A 120 1.51 7.76 8.75
C GLU A 120 1.40 8.55 10.06
N LEU A 121 2.54 8.79 10.70
CA LEU A 121 2.60 9.41 12.00
C LEU A 121 3.47 10.66 11.93
N ALA A 122 2.99 11.75 12.55
CA ALA A 122 3.80 12.92 12.80
C ALA A 122 4.03 13.08 14.31
N ALA A 123 5.22 13.51 14.70
CA ALA A 123 5.55 13.73 16.11
C ALA A 123 6.47 14.95 16.29
N LYS A 124 6.30 15.63 17.42
CA LYS A 124 7.21 16.68 17.87
C LYS A 124 8.50 16.07 18.42
N VAL A 125 9.65 16.55 17.91
CA VAL A 125 10.95 16.17 18.49
C VAL A 125 11.15 16.87 19.82
N LYS A 126 11.45 16.12 20.89
CA LYS A 126 11.62 16.66 22.26
C LYS A 126 12.67 17.77 22.36
N SER A 127 13.72 17.71 21.54
CA SER A 127 14.81 18.70 21.51
C SER A 127 14.55 19.88 20.59
N SER A 128 13.35 20.01 20.01
CA SER A 128 13.01 21.13 19.14
C SER A 128 13.10 22.46 19.89
N LYS A 129 13.83 23.43 19.32
CA LYS A 129 13.90 24.81 19.84
C LYS A 129 12.68 25.65 19.46
N ASN A 130 11.81 25.14 18.57
CA ASN A 130 10.62 25.83 18.06
C ASN A 130 9.34 25.16 18.56
N ASP A 131 9.20 24.99 19.87
CA ASP A 131 8.10 24.25 20.48
C ASP A 131 6.72 24.79 20.10
N ALA A 132 6.56 26.11 20.12
CA ALA A 132 5.30 26.79 19.76
C ALA A 132 4.93 26.50 18.28
N LEU A 133 5.87 26.68 17.34
CA LEU A 133 5.65 26.43 15.92
C LEU A 133 5.34 24.95 15.65
N SER A 134 6.10 24.06 16.29
CA SER A 134 5.83 22.61 16.17
C SER A 134 4.43 22.25 16.65
N SER A 135 3.99 22.87 17.75
CA SER A 135 2.64 22.65 18.29
C SER A 135 1.55 23.21 17.37
N MET A 136 1.79 24.36 16.74
CA MET A 136 0.88 24.93 15.73
C MET A 136 0.79 24.00 14.51
N PHE A 137 1.93 23.49 14.01
CA PHE A 137 1.96 22.56 12.90
C PHE A 137 1.20 21.27 13.22
N MET A 138 1.38 20.69 14.42
CA MET A 138 0.64 19.49 14.84
C MET A 138 -0.88 19.71 14.90
N LYS A 139 -1.34 20.93 15.16
CA LYS A 139 -2.77 21.29 15.08
C LYS A 139 -3.20 21.46 13.63
N PHE A 140 -2.37 22.12 12.81
CA PHE A 140 -2.67 22.36 11.41
C PHE A 140 -2.85 21.07 10.60
N ILE A 141 -2.00 20.06 10.81
CA ILE A 141 -2.14 18.78 10.10
C ILE A 141 -3.44 18.01 10.40
N LEU A 142 -4.16 18.40 11.47
CA LEU A 142 -5.47 17.83 11.81
C LEU A 142 -6.63 18.74 11.35
N SER A 143 -6.34 19.89 10.75
CA SER A 143 -7.38 20.79 10.24
C SER A 143 -7.94 20.29 8.90
N ASP A 144 -9.16 20.72 8.57
CA ASP A 144 -9.81 20.39 7.30
C ASP A 144 -8.94 20.84 6.10
N GLU A 145 -8.29 22.04 6.20
CA GLU A 145 -7.44 22.55 5.13
C GLU A 145 -6.26 21.65 4.78
N PHE A 146 -5.67 20.97 5.78
CA PHE A 146 -4.60 20.00 5.52
C PHE A 146 -5.16 18.65 5.09
N GLN A 147 -6.21 18.19 5.76
CA GLN A 147 -6.80 16.88 5.50
C GLN A 147 -7.40 16.78 4.09
N ASP A 148 -7.97 17.86 3.56
CA ASP A 148 -8.50 17.95 2.19
C ASP A 148 -7.40 17.74 1.11
N LEU A 149 -6.14 18.03 1.43
CA LEU A 149 -5.03 17.83 0.49
C LEU A 149 -4.55 16.37 0.40
N ILE A 150 -4.67 15.60 1.49
CA ILE A 150 -4.09 14.26 1.61
C ILE A 150 -4.52 13.32 0.48
N PRO A 151 -5.81 13.20 0.12
CA PRO A 151 -6.24 12.25 -0.89
C PRO A 151 -5.56 12.46 -2.25
N MET A 152 -5.46 13.71 -2.69
CA MET A 152 -5.04 14.06 -4.05
C MET A 152 -3.54 14.42 -4.17
N THR A 153 -2.82 14.49 -3.05
CA THR A 153 -1.37 14.78 -3.05
C THR A 153 -0.53 13.65 -2.48
N ASN A 154 -1.05 12.91 -1.50
CA ASN A 154 -0.38 11.78 -0.87
C ASN A 154 -1.06 10.43 -1.18
N TRP A 155 -2.17 10.44 -1.90
CA TRP A 155 -2.92 9.23 -2.30
C TRP A 155 -3.24 8.33 -1.12
N SER A 156 -3.65 8.93 -0.01
CA SER A 156 -3.94 8.26 1.26
C SER A 156 -5.28 8.70 1.83
N TYR A 157 -5.85 7.91 2.73
CA TYR A 157 -7.08 8.30 3.43
C TYR A 157 -6.77 9.37 4.50
N PRO A 158 -7.55 10.47 4.54
CA PRO A 158 -7.45 11.44 5.63
C PRO A 158 -7.81 10.79 6.97
N SER A 159 -7.00 11.02 7.99
CA SER A 159 -7.18 10.38 9.31
C SER A 159 -8.12 11.14 10.26
N ALA A 160 -8.30 12.44 10.04
CA ALA A 160 -9.11 13.32 10.89
C ALA A 160 -10.35 13.89 10.16
N GLN A 161 -10.75 13.28 9.05
CA GLN A 161 -11.88 13.74 8.24
C GLN A 161 -12.90 12.61 8.04
N ALA A 162 -14.17 12.95 8.08
CA ALA A 162 -15.25 12.01 7.82
C ALA A 162 -15.28 11.58 6.35
N MET A 163 -15.63 10.30 6.11
CA MET A 163 -15.58 9.66 4.78
C MET A 163 -16.46 10.38 3.74
N GLU A 164 -17.55 11.03 4.17
CA GLU A 164 -18.46 11.79 3.33
C GLU A 164 -17.81 13.03 2.67
N LYS A 165 -16.67 13.47 3.21
CA LYS A 165 -15.87 14.59 2.67
C LYS A 165 -14.79 14.12 1.69
N TRP A 166 -14.56 12.82 1.56
CA TRP A 166 -13.50 12.31 0.69
C TRP A 166 -13.87 12.48 -0.79
N PRO A 167 -12.89 12.67 -1.68
CA PRO A 167 -13.15 12.59 -3.12
C PRO A 167 -13.78 11.23 -3.46
N SER A 168 -14.75 11.22 -4.40
CA SER A 168 -15.52 10.02 -4.76
C SER A 168 -14.64 8.83 -5.10
N VAL A 169 -13.53 9.05 -5.81
CA VAL A 169 -12.57 7.98 -6.14
C VAL A 169 -12.08 7.21 -4.91
N PHE A 170 -11.89 7.90 -3.75
CA PHE A 170 -11.45 7.25 -2.52
C PHE A 170 -12.60 6.51 -1.80
N SER A 171 -13.83 7.04 -1.90
CA SER A 171 -15.02 6.38 -1.35
C SER A 171 -15.39 5.11 -2.13
N ASP A 172 -15.07 5.08 -3.43
CA ASP A 172 -15.38 3.97 -4.34
C ASP A 172 -14.32 2.86 -4.32
N LEU A 173 -13.13 3.12 -3.75
CA LEU A 173 -12.10 2.09 -3.61
C LEU A 173 -12.58 0.97 -2.66
N PRO A 174 -12.25 -0.29 -2.98
CA PRO A 174 -12.60 -1.40 -2.10
C PRO A 174 -11.84 -1.29 -0.77
N MET A 175 -12.61 -1.28 0.32
CA MET A 175 -12.08 -1.20 1.68
C MET A 175 -11.88 -2.59 2.27
N PRO A 176 -10.72 -2.91 2.86
CA PRO A 176 -10.54 -4.11 3.67
C PRO A 176 -11.51 -4.12 4.86
N LYS A 177 -12.05 -5.29 5.15
CA LYS A 177 -12.87 -5.51 6.35
C LYS A 177 -12.01 -5.81 7.57
#